data_a8d688caf71c8c5e62ab1cd9162bf2b1
#
_entry.id   a8d688caf71c8c5e62ab1cd9162bf2b1
#
_cell.length_a   1.000
_cell.length_b   1.000
_cell.length_c   1.000
_cell.angle_alpha   90.00
_cell.angle_beta   90.00
_cell.angle_gamma   90.00
#
_symmetry.space_group_name_H-M   'P 1'
#
loop_
_entity.id
_entity.type
_entity.pdbx_description
1 polymer ?
#
loop_
_entity_poly.entity_id
_entity_poly.type
_entity_poly.pdbx_seq_one_letter_code
_entity_poly.pdbx_strand_id
1 'polypeptide(L)'
;MRGLKDKIAAVTGAASGIGQAAAKRLAEEGCKVAVMDWNGDGAQATADQIRKTGGEALALKVDVSSEDQVEAAFRTIVEKFSRLDILVSNAGIFSGARDNKVDALPKAVWDEIVGVNLTGMYLSCKHGVAAIKATAGKGAVVLTGSPTGMSGCTPANIAYGSSKGGVHGLSRVMAVDHAPEGIRVNVVVPGFTLTPIVRELVADPKVYEWQVQNIPLKRGAEPEEIAGAVAFLASDDASYMTGSFMFVDGGLTAI
;
A
#
# COMPACT_ATOMS: atom_id res chain seq x y z
N MET A 1 -14.83 -0.75 12.47
CA MET A 1 -13.63 -0.76 13.34
C MET A 1 -13.59 0.48 14.20
N ARG A 2 -13.01 0.39 15.42
CA ARG A 2 -12.98 1.56 16.33
C ARG A 2 -12.03 2.64 15.82
N GLY A 3 -12.39 3.92 16.04
CA GLY A 3 -11.52 5.06 15.84
C GLY A 3 -11.28 5.49 14.39
N LEU A 4 -12.00 4.94 13.40
CA LEU A 4 -11.85 5.30 11.98
C LEU A 4 -12.83 6.39 11.54
N LYS A 5 -14.01 6.46 12.16
CA LYS A 5 -15.02 7.45 11.78
C LYS A 5 -14.46 8.88 11.88
N ASP A 6 -14.72 9.69 10.85
CA ASP A 6 -14.32 11.09 10.69
C ASP A 6 -12.78 11.31 10.58
N LYS A 7 -11.97 10.23 10.47
CA LYS A 7 -10.54 10.33 10.21
C LYS A 7 -10.25 10.64 8.74
N ILE A 8 -9.14 11.31 8.51
CA ILE A 8 -8.65 11.60 7.16
C ILE A 8 -7.58 10.57 6.79
N ALA A 9 -7.81 9.84 5.71
CA ALA A 9 -6.89 8.83 5.21
C ALA A 9 -6.36 9.21 3.82
N ALA A 10 -5.05 9.10 3.61
CA ALA A 10 -4.41 9.17 2.30
C ALA A 10 -4.00 7.77 1.85
N VAL A 11 -4.36 7.38 0.63
CA VAL A 11 -4.03 6.06 0.05
C VAL A 11 -3.32 6.25 -1.28
N THR A 12 -2.08 5.78 -1.41
CA THR A 12 -1.33 5.81 -2.66
C THR A 12 -1.54 4.55 -3.49
N GLY A 13 -1.50 4.65 -4.82
CA GLY A 13 -1.78 3.52 -5.71
C GLY A 13 -3.25 3.09 -5.62
N ALA A 14 -4.17 4.05 -5.47
CA ALA A 14 -5.56 3.80 -5.14
C ALA A 14 -6.53 3.84 -6.35
N ALA A 15 -6.00 3.85 -7.58
CA ALA A 15 -6.82 3.74 -8.80
C ALA A 15 -7.32 2.31 -9.05
N SER A 16 -6.65 1.29 -8.51
CA SER A 16 -6.99 -0.12 -8.74
C SER A 16 -6.49 -1.06 -7.63
N GLY A 17 -6.89 -2.32 -7.69
CA GLY A 17 -6.36 -3.40 -6.85
C GLY A 17 -6.46 -3.14 -5.35
N ILE A 18 -5.39 -3.48 -4.61
CA ILE A 18 -5.35 -3.38 -3.15
C ILE A 18 -5.59 -1.95 -2.67
N GLY A 19 -4.95 -0.95 -3.31
CA GLY A 19 -5.12 0.46 -2.91
C GLY A 19 -6.54 0.96 -3.09
N GLN A 20 -7.20 0.59 -4.19
CA GLN A 20 -8.61 0.92 -4.42
C GLN A 20 -9.52 0.27 -3.37
N ALA A 21 -9.32 -1.03 -3.10
CA ALA A 21 -10.10 -1.75 -2.09
C ALA A 21 -9.87 -1.16 -0.68
N ALA A 22 -8.63 -0.79 -0.33
CA ALA A 22 -8.30 -0.14 0.93
C ALA A 22 -8.96 1.24 1.06
N ALA A 23 -8.94 2.05 -0.01
CA ALA A 23 -9.60 3.36 -0.03
C ALA A 23 -11.11 3.24 0.19
N LYS A 24 -11.77 2.31 -0.51
CA LYS A 24 -13.20 2.04 -0.34
C LYS A 24 -13.51 1.54 1.08
N ARG A 25 -12.75 0.57 1.57
CA ARG A 25 -12.96 0.03 2.91
C ARG A 25 -12.79 1.09 4.00
N LEU A 26 -11.79 1.96 3.92
CA LEU A 26 -11.64 3.06 4.87
C LEU A 26 -12.82 4.04 4.81
N ALA A 27 -13.36 4.32 3.61
CA ALA A 27 -14.55 5.14 3.45
C ALA A 27 -15.80 4.47 4.07
N GLU A 28 -15.98 3.16 3.91
CA GLU A 28 -17.07 2.38 4.54
C GLU A 28 -16.98 2.41 6.08
N GLU A 29 -15.77 2.49 6.63
CA GLU A 29 -15.53 2.68 8.07
C GLU A 29 -15.71 4.14 8.53
N GLY A 30 -16.09 5.04 7.62
CA GLY A 30 -16.41 6.45 7.90
C GLY A 30 -15.23 7.42 7.78
N CYS A 31 -14.10 7.01 7.19
CA CYS A 31 -13.00 7.92 6.86
C CYS A 31 -13.36 8.82 5.66
N LYS A 32 -12.81 10.04 5.64
CA LYS A 32 -12.67 10.83 4.41
C LYS A 32 -11.36 10.43 3.74
N VAL A 33 -11.37 10.18 2.43
CA VAL A 33 -10.24 9.52 1.77
C VAL A 33 -9.65 10.38 0.66
N ALA A 34 -8.35 10.63 0.71
CA ALA A 34 -7.57 11.10 -0.42
C ALA A 34 -7.07 9.91 -1.25
N VAL A 35 -7.58 9.79 -2.46
CA VAL A 35 -7.28 8.73 -3.44
C VAL A 35 -6.16 9.23 -4.34
N MET A 36 -4.95 8.74 -4.14
CA MET A 36 -3.73 9.20 -4.82
C MET A 36 -3.24 8.14 -5.80
N ASP A 37 -3.05 8.50 -7.06
CA ASP A 37 -2.52 7.59 -8.08
C ASP A 37 -1.87 8.35 -9.24
N TRP A 38 -0.89 7.75 -9.93
CA TRP A 38 -0.34 8.31 -11.17
C TRP A 38 -1.38 8.32 -12.30
N ASN A 39 -2.32 7.36 -12.28
CA ASN A 39 -3.50 7.32 -13.14
C ASN A 39 -4.61 8.19 -12.52
N GLY A 40 -4.62 9.47 -12.91
CA GLY A 40 -5.59 10.43 -12.38
C GLY A 40 -7.05 10.06 -12.66
N ASP A 41 -7.35 9.49 -13.84
CA ASP A 41 -8.71 9.08 -14.20
C ASP A 41 -9.18 7.91 -13.33
N GLY A 42 -8.29 6.94 -13.06
CA GLY A 42 -8.55 5.82 -12.15
C GLY A 42 -8.76 6.29 -10.71
N ALA A 43 -7.95 7.26 -10.24
CA ALA A 43 -8.14 7.88 -8.93
C ALA A 43 -9.49 8.60 -8.84
N GLN A 44 -9.87 9.34 -9.89
CA GLN A 44 -11.17 10.00 -9.98
C GLN A 44 -12.32 8.99 -9.94
N ALA A 45 -12.23 7.90 -10.72
CA ALA A 45 -13.25 6.86 -10.75
C ALA A 45 -13.42 6.19 -9.37
N THR A 46 -12.33 5.94 -8.65
CA THR A 46 -12.38 5.40 -7.28
C THR A 46 -13.04 6.40 -6.32
N ALA A 47 -12.67 7.67 -6.38
CA ALA A 47 -13.28 8.71 -5.55
C ALA A 47 -14.79 8.87 -5.85
N ASP A 48 -15.20 8.76 -7.12
CA ASP A 48 -16.62 8.79 -7.52
C ASP A 48 -17.39 7.59 -6.97
N GLN A 49 -16.79 6.39 -6.95
CA GLN A 49 -17.39 5.21 -6.34
C GLN A 49 -17.61 5.40 -4.83
N ILE A 50 -16.63 5.96 -4.13
CA ILE A 50 -16.76 6.27 -2.70
C ILE A 50 -17.88 7.29 -2.47
N ARG A 51 -17.94 8.36 -3.27
CA ARG A 51 -18.98 9.38 -3.14
C ARG A 51 -20.40 8.84 -3.44
N LYS A 52 -20.52 7.91 -4.39
CA LYS A 52 -21.81 7.24 -4.70
C LYS A 52 -22.36 6.42 -3.53
N THR A 53 -21.51 5.93 -2.65
CA THR A 53 -21.92 5.20 -1.42
C THR A 53 -22.06 6.11 -0.20
N GLY A 54 -22.02 7.45 -0.38
CA GLY A 54 -22.18 8.43 0.68
C GLY A 54 -20.90 8.82 1.42
N GLY A 55 -19.75 8.31 1.00
CA GLY A 55 -18.44 8.68 1.55
C GLY A 55 -17.93 10.02 1.00
N GLU A 56 -16.90 10.58 1.65
CA GLU A 56 -16.20 11.78 1.19
C GLU A 56 -14.80 11.40 0.65
N ALA A 57 -14.50 11.78 -0.60
CA ALA A 57 -13.22 11.46 -1.22
C ALA A 57 -12.68 12.60 -2.07
N LEU A 58 -11.35 12.72 -2.12
CA LEU A 58 -10.58 13.64 -2.95
C LEU A 58 -9.67 12.82 -3.87
N ALA A 59 -9.78 13.01 -5.19
CA ALA A 59 -8.88 12.37 -6.16
C ALA A 59 -7.67 13.27 -6.44
N LEU A 60 -6.47 12.69 -6.44
CA LEU A 60 -5.22 13.39 -6.74
C LEU A 60 -4.37 12.55 -7.70
N LYS A 61 -3.96 13.16 -8.82
CA LYS A 61 -2.97 12.57 -9.72
C LYS A 61 -1.59 12.82 -9.15
N VAL A 62 -0.86 11.73 -8.80
CA VAL A 62 0.44 11.81 -8.13
C VAL A 62 1.35 10.68 -8.60
N ASP A 63 2.49 11.01 -9.16
CA ASP A 63 3.60 10.08 -9.31
C ASP A 63 4.41 10.08 -7.99
N VAL A 64 4.38 8.95 -7.27
CA VAL A 64 5.07 8.84 -5.97
C VAL A 64 6.59 8.90 -6.09
N SER A 65 7.17 8.69 -7.28
CA SER A 65 8.61 8.85 -7.52
C SER A 65 9.05 10.31 -7.65
N SER A 66 8.10 11.25 -7.76
CA SER A 66 8.34 12.70 -7.83
C SER A 66 8.06 13.35 -6.49
N GLU A 67 9.11 13.80 -5.80
CA GLU A 67 8.98 14.44 -4.48
C GLU A 67 8.07 15.66 -4.51
N ASP A 68 8.23 16.54 -5.51
CA ASP A 68 7.42 17.75 -5.67
C ASP A 68 5.92 17.44 -5.78
N GLN A 69 5.56 16.36 -6.53
CA GLN A 69 4.16 15.95 -6.66
C GLN A 69 3.63 15.36 -5.37
N VAL A 70 4.43 14.57 -4.65
CA VAL A 70 4.06 14.00 -3.36
C VAL A 70 3.84 15.12 -2.33
N GLU A 71 4.77 16.07 -2.21
CA GLU A 71 4.64 17.22 -1.31
C GLU A 71 3.39 18.05 -1.62
N ALA A 72 3.18 18.40 -2.88
CA ALA A 72 2.00 19.15 -3.32
C ALA A 72 0.69 18.42 -3.00
N ALA A 73 0.65 17.10 -3.15
CA ALA A 73 -0.52 16.29 -2.83
C ALA A 73 -0.85 16.33 -1.34
N PHE A 74 0.12 16.13 -0.45
CA PHE A 74 -0.13 16.21 1.00
C PHE A 74 -0.53 17.61 1.45
N ARG A 75 0.04 18.67 0.85
CA ARG A 75 -0.42 20.05 1.08
C ARG A 75 -1.89 20.22 0.68
N THR A 76 -2.29 19.75 -0.51
CA THR A 76 -3.69 19.79 -0.98
C THR A 76 -4.64 19.01 -0.04
N ILE A 77 -4.22 17.86 0.50
CA ILE A 77 -5.00 17.11 1.49
C ILE A 77 -5.24 17.93 2.75
N VAL A 78 -4.18 18.57 3.28
CA VAL A 78 -4.27 19.40 4.48
C VAL A 78 -5.11 20.65 4.21
N GLU A 79 -4.97 21.30 3.06
CA GLU A 79 -5.82 22.44 2.65
C GLU A 79 -7.30 22.05 2.57
N LYS A 80 -7.60 20.85 2.02
CA LYS A 80 -8.98 20.38 1.83
C LYS A 80 -9.65 19.92 3.13
N PHE A 81 -8.93 19.15 3.96
CA PHE A 81 -9.48 18.47 5.12
C PHE A 81 -8.98 19.02 6.46
N SER A 82 -8.03 19.94 6.45
CA SER A 82 -7.37 20.55 7.61
C SER A 82 -6.61 19.55 8.51
N ARG A 83 -6.53 18.27 8.10
CA ARG A 83 -6.00 17.18 8.91
C ARG A 83 -5.54 16.00 8.06
N LEU A 84 -4.60 15.21 8.57
CA LEU A 84 -4.30 13.86 8.12
C LEU A 84 -4.07 12.97 9.35
N ASP A 85 -4.73 11.80 9.40
CA ASP A 85 -4.63 10.83 10.50
C ASP A 85 -3.98 9.52 10.06
N ILE A 86 -4.21 9.11 8.81
CA ILE A 86 -3.85 7.78 8.31
C ILE A 86 -3.16 7.92 6.96
N LEU A 87 -2.01 7.26 6.84
CA LEU A 87 -1.35 7.04 5.55
C LEU A 87 -1.36 5.54 5.22
N VAL A 88 -1.90 5.18 4.06
CA VAL A 88 -1.71 3.87 3.44
C VAL A 88 -0.77 4.05 2.25
N SER A 89 0.51 3.73 2.44
CA SER A 89 1.51 3.79 1.37
C SER A 89 1.55 2.44 0.66
N ASN A 90 0.78 2.37 -0.46
CA ASN A 90 0.53 1.13 -1.18
C ASN A 90 1.04 1.17 -2.63
N ALA A 91 1.26 2.36 -3.22
CA ALA A 91 1.75 2.47 -4.60
C ALA A 91 2.97 1.57 -4.85
N GLY A 92 2.91 0.84 -5.94
CA GLY A 92 3.99 -0.06 -6.32
C GLY A 92 3.72 -0.71 -7.66
N ILE A 93 4.79 -1.10 -8.33
CA ILE A 93 4.76 -1.82 -9.60
C ILE A 93 5.42 -3.18 -9.44
N PHE A 94 4.88 -4.15 -10.16
CA PHE A 94 5.44 -5.48 -10.35
C PHE A 94 5.61 -5.70 -11.85
N SER A 95 6.77 -6.12 -12.27
CA SER A 95 7.07 -6.28 -13.69
C SER A 95 7.81 -7.60 -13.95
N GLY A 96 7.14 -8.72 -13.62
CA GLY A 96 7.71 -10.05 -13.77
C GLY A 96 8.25 -10.38 -15.16
N ALA A 97 7.76 -9.71 -16.21
CA ALA A 97 8.28 -9.89 -17.57
C ALA A 97 9.59 -9.12 -17.84
N ARG A 98 9.90 -8.06 -17.07
CA ARG A 98 11.08 -7.20 -17.26
C ARG A 98 12.10 -7.33 -16.12
N ASP A 99 11.65 -7.67 -14.91
CA ASP A 99 12.53 -8.02 -13.79
C ASP A 99 13.23 -9.36 -14.08
N ASN A 100 14.42 -9.59 -13.56
CA ASN A 100 15.22 -10.74 -13.94
C ASN A 100 16.20 -11.13 -12.82
N LYS A 101 17.03 -12.16 -13.12
CA LYS A 101 18.21 -12.52 -12.31
C LYS A 101 19.20 -11.36 -12.26
N VAL A 102 20.02 -11.30 -11.21
CA VAL A 102 20.92 -10.17 -10.93
C VAL A 102 21.91 -9.86 -12.07
N ASP A 103 22.37 -10.86 -12.76
CA ASP A 103 23.32 -10.75 -13.88
C ASP A 103 22.69 -10.36 -15.21
N ALA A 104 21.35 -10.42 -15.29
CA ALA A 104 20.60 -10.16 -16.53
C ALA A 104 19.59 -8.99 -16.40
N LEU A 105 19.46 -8.38 -15.21
CA LEU A 105 18.52 -7.28 -14.98
C LEU A 105 19.07 -5.96 -15.56
N PRO A 106 18.36 -5.32 -16.52
CA PRO A 106 18.73 -3.99 -16.98
C PRO A 106 18.62 -2.94 -15.86
N LYS A 107 19.66 -2.08 -15.73
CA LYS A 107 19.67 -1.03 -14.70
C LYS A 107 18.44 -0.12 -14.75
N ALA A 108 17.94 0.21 -15.94
CA ALA A 108 16.75 1.04 -16.09
C ALA A 108 15.49 0.41 -15.44
N VAL A 109 15.34 -0.92 -15.53
CA VAL A 109 14.23 -1.64 -14.89
C VAL A 109 14.39 -1.65 -13.37
N TRP A 110 15.63 -1.84 -12.89
CA TRP A 110 15.95 -1.69 -11.47
C TRP A 110 15.57 -0.30 -10.96
N ASP A 111 16.04 0.76 -11.63
CA ASP A 111 15.81 2.14 -11.22
C ASP A 111 14.31 2.48 -11.19
N GLU A 112 13.55 2.02 -12.18
CA GLU A 112 12.10 2.22 -12.25
C GLU A 112 11.38 1.53 -11.07
N ILE A 113 11.66 0.24 -10.84
CA ILE A 113 10.98 -0.52 -9.79
C ILE A 113 11.36 -0.01 -8.39
N VAL A 114 12.63 0.22 -8.14
CA VAL A 114 13.11 0.77 -6.85
C VAL A 114 12.63 2.20 -6.67
N GLY A 115 12.62 3.00 -7.74
CA GLY A 115 12.13 4.38 -7.76
C GLY A 115 10.68 4.49 -7.28
N VAL A 116 9.80 3.63 -7.80
CA VAL A 116 8.39 3.63 -7.37
C VAL A 116 8.20 2.93 -6.02
N ASN A 117 8.70 1.68 -5.88
CA ASN A 117 8.33 0.82 -4.76
C ASN A 117 9.02 1.18 -3.43
N LEU A 118 10.25 1.71 -3.49
CA LEU A 118 11.02 2.04 -2.29
C LEU A 118 11.17 3.55 -2.12
N THR A 119 11.70 4.26 -3.11
CA THR A 119 11.88 5.71 -3.02
C THR A 119 10.52 6.41 -2.92
N GLY A 120 9.55 6.02 -3.76
CA GLY A 120 8.20 6.59 -3.74
C GLY A 120 7.47 6.31 -2.42
N MET A 121 7.69 5.13 -1.83
CA MET A 121 7.15 4.83 -0.49
C MET A 121 7.82 5.69 0.60
N TYR A 122 9.14 5.85 0.54
CA TYR A 122 9.87 6.77 1.43
C TYR A 122 9.35 8.20 1.33
N LEU A 123 9.18 8.73 0.11
CA LEU A 123 8.66 10.10 -0.10
C LEU A 123 7.23 10.25 0.43
N SER A 124 6.36 9.26 0.17
CA SER A 124 5.01 9.22 0.72
C SER A 124 5.01 9.22 2.24
N CYS A 125 5.91 8.45 2.87
CA CYS A 125 6.08 8.42 4.32
C CYS A 125 6.62 9.74 4.86
N LYS A 126 7.65 10.32 4.23
CA LYS A 126 8.24 11.60 4.62
C LYS A 126 7.20 12.70 4.74
N HIS A 127 6.45 12.95 3.67
CA HIS A 127 5.47 14.03 3.64
C HIS A 127 4.17 13.66 4.39
N GLY A 128 3.75 12.40 4.36
CA GLY A 128 2.58 11.93 5.10
C GLY A 128 2.76 11.98 6.62
N VAL A 129 3.90 11.52 7.14
CA VAL A 129 4.22 11.61 8.57
C VAL A 129 4.34 13.07 9.01
N ALA A 130 5.00 13.94 8.20
CA ALA A 130 5.07 15.36 8.49
C ALA A 130 3.68 15.99 8.59
N ALA A 131 2.77 15.67 7.65
CA ALA A 131 1.39 16.14 7.67
C ALA A 131 0.61 15.62 8.90
N ILE A 132 0.74 14.33 9.26
CA ILE A 132 0.13 13.75 10.46
C ILE A 132 0.60 14.49 11.72
N LYS A 133 1.91 14.70 11.87
CA LYS A 133 2.49 15.39 13.02
C LYS A 133 1.98 16.83 13.14
N ALA A 134 1.96 17.55 12.02
CA ALA A 134 1.56 18.96 11.99
C ALA A 134 0.07 19.18 12.27
N THR A 135 -0.80 18.20 11.98
CA THR A 135 -2.26 18.40 11.99
C THR A 135 -2.99 17.54 13.01
N ALA A 136 -2.75 16.23 13.01
CA ALA A 136 -3.41 15.30 13.94
C ALA A 136 -2.61 15.07 15.24
N GLY A 137 -1.31 15.28 15.20
CA GLY A 137 -0.38 15.06 16.33
C GLY A 137 -0.10 13.57 16.62
N LYS A 138 -0.93 12.65 16.13
CA LYS A 138 -0.81 11.18 16.23
C LYS A 138 -1.51 10.51 15.07
N GLY A 139 -1.17 9.26 14.75
CA GLY A 139 -1.82 8.59 13.62
C GLY A 139 -1.33 7.17 13.36
N ALA A 140 -1.68 6.66 12.18
CA ALA A 140 -1.28 5.34 11.73
C ALA A 140 -0.74 5.37 10.30
N VAL A 141 0.35 4.66 10.08
CA VAL A 141 0.95 4.42 8.76
C VAL A 141 0.90 2.94 8.48
N VAL A 142 0.31 2.57 7.35
CA VAL A 142 0.24 1.18 6.87
C VAL A 142 1.00 1.10 5.54
N LEU A 143 2.03 0.28 5.51
CA LEU A 143 2.85 0.05 4.30
C LEU A 143 2.47 -1.28 3.66
N THR A 144 2.45 -1.33 2.34
CA THR A 144 2.23 -2.59 1.61
C THR A 144 3.58 -3.26 1.31
N GLY A 145 3.89 -4.30 2.08
CA GLY A 145 5.04 -5.17 1.89
C GLY A 145 4.81 -6.26 0.85
N SER A 146 5.58 -7.34 0.97
CA SER A 146 5.44 -8.58 0.19
C SER A 146 6.24 -9.70 0.86
N PRO A 147 5.80 -10.98 0.78
CA PRO A 147 6.63 -12.12 1.18
C PRO A 147 7.97 -12.16 0.44
N THR A 148 8.03 -11.70 -0.81
CA THR A 148 9.26 -11.64 -1.62
C THR A 148 10.35 -10.74 -1.01
N GLY A 149 9.99 -9.77 -0.18
CA GLY A 149 10.95 -8.96 0.57
C GLY A 149 11.59 -9.66 1.78
N MET A 150 11.15 -10.87 2.12
CA MET A 150 11.63 -11.68 3.26
C MET A 150 12.20 -13.02 2.83
N SER A 151 11.75 -13.56 1.71
CA SER A 151 12.13 -14.87 1.21
C SER A 151 12.23 -14.86 -0.31
N GLY A 152 12.98 -15.80 -0.89
CA GLY A 152 13.15 -15.95 -2.34
C GLY A 152 11.95 -16.61 -3.03
N CYS A 153 10.73 -16.35 -2.59
CA CYS A 153 9.53 -17.02 -3.09
C CYS A 153 9.12 -16.64 -4.53
N THR A 154 9.74 -15.61 -5.10
CA THR A 154 9.49 -15.17 -6.48
C THR A 154 10.81 -15.08 -7.25
N PRO A 155 11.30 -16.17 -7.85
CA PRO A 155 12.55 -16.17 -8.62
C PRO A 155 12.53 -15.16 -9.76
N ALA A 156 13.72 -14.66 -10.15
CA ALA A 156 13.91 -13.68 -11.23
C ALA A 156 13.14 -12.36 -11.03
N ASN A 157 12.97 -11.93 -9.78
CA ASN A 157 12.34 -10.65 -9.41
C ASN A 157 13.25 -9.89 -8.42
N ILE A 158 14.48 -9.63 -8.84
CA ILE A 158 15.53 -9.02 -8.00
C ILE A 158 15.16 -7.59 -7.58
N ALA A 159 14.72 -6.74 -8.52
CA ALA A 159 14.39 -5.37 -8.21
C ALA A 159 13.16 -5.29 -7.28
N TYR A 160 12.12 -6.07 -7.58
CA TYR A 160 10.92 -6.12 -6.76
C TYR A 160 11.22 -6.63 -5.35
N GLY A 161 11.90 -7.79 -5.23
CA GLY A 161 12.28 -8.37 -3.94
C GLY A 161 13.14 -7.42 -3.10
N SER A 162 14.15 -6.81 -3.71
CA SER A 162 15.01 -5.82 -3.05
C SER A 162 14.22 -4.60 -2.59
N SER A 163 13.32 -4.07 -3.42
CA SER A 163 12.48 -2.93 -3.05
C SER A 163 11.58 -3.25 -1.84
N LYS A 164 10.96 -4.44 -1.81
CA LYS A 164 10.10 -4.86 -0.70
C LYS A 164 10.90 -5.20 0.57
N GLY A 165 12.11 -5.73 0.44
CA GLY A 165 13.05 -5.85 1.57
C GLY A 165 13.42 -4.50 2.17
N GLY A 166 13.67 -3.49 1.33
CA GLY A 166 13.90 -2.11 1.75
C GLY A 166 12.70 -1.50 2.49
N VAL A 167 11.47 -1.74 2.00
CA VAL A 167 10.23 -1.33 2.69
C VAL A 167 10.12 -1.94 4.09
N HIS A 168 10.48 -3.21 4.23
CA HIS A 168 10.46 -3.88 5.53
C HIS A 168 11.50 -3.29 6.51
N GLY A 169 12.68 -2.90 6.00
CA GLY A 169 13.69 -2.17 6.79
C GLY A 169 13.20 -0.79 7.21
N LEU A 170 12.69 -0.01 6.24
CA LEU A 170 12.13 1.33 6.45
C LEU A 170 11.05 1.32 7.55
N SER A 171 10.12 0.37 7.47
CA SER A 171 8.98 0.28 8.41
C SER A 171 9.43 0.09 9.86
N ARG A 172 10.47 -0.72 10.11
CA ARG A 172 10.96 -1.00 11.46
C ARG A 172 11.60 0.24 12.08
N VAL A 173 12.44 0.94 11.31
CA VAL A 173 13.09 2.19 11.79
C VAL A 173 12.02 3.24 12.06
N MET A 174 11.10 3.47 11.11
CA MET A 174 10.01 4.43 11.30
C MET A 174 9.13 4.11 12.52
N ALA A 175 8.86 2.84 12.77
CA ALA A 175 8.05 2.41 13.92
C ALA A 175 8.69 2.79 15.26
N VAL A 176 10.01 2.64 15.37
CA VAL A 176 10.78 3.01 16.58
C VAL A 176 10.87 4.53 16.71
N ASP A 177 11.20 5.23 15.63
CA ASP A 177 11.42 6.67 15.64
C ASP A 177 10.15 7.47 15.96
N HIS A 178 8.99 7.02 15.43
CA HIS A 178 7.74 7.77 15.54
C HIS A 178 6.76 7.25 16.61
N ALA A 179 7.05 6.14 17.28
CA ALA A 179 6.22 5.65 18.40
C ALA A 179 6.12 6.67 19.55
N PRO A 180 7.22 7.34 19.99
CA PRO A 180 7.13 8.38 21.01
C PRO A 180 6.25 9.57 20.61
N GLU A 181 6.06 9.78 19.30
CA GLU A 181 5.21 10.83 18.75
C GLU A 181 3.75 10.37 18.55
N GLY A 182 3.40 9.16 19.02
CA GLY A 182 2.05 8.60 18.89
C GLY A 182 1.67 8.15 17.48
N ILE A 183 2.66 7.91 16.59
CA ILE A 183 2.44 7.40 15.23
C ILE A 183 2.83 5.92 15.20
N ARG A 184 1.87 5.07 14.86
CA ARG A 184 2.08 3.63 14.65
C ARG A 184 2.44 3.36 13.20
N VAL A 185 3.43 2.51 12.95
CA VAL A 185 3.84 2.12 11.60
C VAL A 185 3.83 0.58 11.51
N ASN A 186 2.99 0.04 10.64
CA ASN A 186 2.88 -1.40 10.43
C ASN A 186 2.89 -1.75 8.95
N VAL A 187 3.16 -3.00 8.64
CA VAL A 187 3.19 -3.52 7.27
C VAL A 187 2.09 -4.56 7.10
N VAL A 188 1.23 -4.39 6.12
CA VAL A 188 0.44 -5.49 5.56
C VAL A 188 1.30 -6.23 4.54
N VAL A 189 1.31 -7.56 4.61
CA VAL A 189 2.12 -8.42 3.72
C VAL A 189 1.16 -9.31 2.91
N PRO A 190 0.67 -8.82 1.75
CA PRO A 190 -0.22 -9.59 0.89
C PRO A 190 0.52 -10.76 0.24
N GLY A 191 -0.12 -11.92 0.19
CA GLY A 191 0.27 -13.01 -0.69
C GLY A 191 -0.18 -12.78 -2.13
N PHE A 192 -0.42 -13.87 -2.84
CA PHE A 192 -0.92 -13.85 -4.20
C PHE A 192 -2.34 -13.24 -4.24
N THR A 193 -2.45 -12.00 -4.72
CA THR A 193 -3.70 -11.21 -4.70
C THR A 193 -4.16 -10.93 -6.13
N LEU A 194 -5.43 -11.20 -6.42
CA LEU A 194 -6.07 -11.11 -7.73
C LEU A 194 -6.38 -9.65 -8.12
N THR A 195 -5.35 -8.82 -8.20
CA THR A 195 -5.45 -7.46 -8.77
C THR A 195 -5.68 -7.52 -10.29
N PRO A 196 -6.14 -6.45 -10.95
CA PRO A 196 -6.34 -6.45 -12.41
C PRO A 196 -5.14 -6.97 -13.20
N ILE A 197 -3.92 -6.50 -12.88
CA ILE A 197 -2.68 -6.95 -13.54
C ILE A 197 -2.44 -8.46 -13.31
N VAL A 198 -2.65 -8.94 -12.09
CA VAL A 198 -2.45 -10.37 -11.77
C VAL A 198 -3.49 -11.23 -12.46
N ARG A 199 -4.76 -10.80 -12.55
CA ARG A 199 -5.81 -11.54 -13.26
C ARG A 199 -5.47 -11.72 -14.74
N GLU A 200 -4.89 -10.71 -15.39
CA GLU A 200 -4.42 -10.82 -16.78
C GLU A 200 -3.28 -11.86 -16.92
N LEU A 201 -2.33 -11.86 -15.98
CA LEU A 201 -1.19 -12.80 -15.98
C LEU A 201 -1.62 -14.24 -15.76
N VAL A 202 -2.70 -14.47 -15.03
CA VAL A 202 -3.21 -15.81 -14.68
C VAL A 202 -4.54 -16.14 -15.38
N ALA A 203 -4.81 -15.53 -16.52
CA ALA A 203 -6.00 -15.84 -17.34
C ALA A 203 -6.00 -17.30 -17.84
N ASP A 204 -4.82 -17.90 -18.03
CA ASP A 204 -4.70 -19.35 -18.27
C ASP A 204 -4.90 -20.13 -16.95
N PRO A 205 -5.89 -21.03 -16.85
CA PRO A 205 -6.12 -21.85 -15.66
C PRO A 205 -4.88 -22.62 -15.17
N LYS A 206 -4.02 -23.09 -16.08
CA LYS A 206 -2.80 -23.81 -15.71
C LYS A 206 -1.80 -22.93 -15.00
N VAL A 207 -1.69 -21.65 -15.40
CA VAL A 207 -0.85 -20.66 -14.74
C VAL A 207 -1.42 -20.35 -13.36
N TYR A 208 -2.72 -20.18 -13.24
CA TYR A 208 -3.38 -19.98 -11.96
C TYR A 208 -3.17 -21.15 -11.00
N GLU A 209 -3.42 -22.40 -11.46
CA GLU A 209 -3.19 -23.62 -10.66
C GLU A 209 -1.75 -23.71 -10.16
N TRP A 210 -0.78 -23.41 -11.03
CA TRP A 210 0.64 -23.38 -10.65
C TRP A 210 0.92 -22.32 -9.58
N GLN A 211 0.32 -21.13 -9.66
CA GLN A 211 0.49 -20.08 -8.68
C GLN A 211 -0.06 -20.45 -7.30
N VAL A 212 -1.21 -21.13 -7.24
CA VAL A 212 -1.88 -21.45 -5.98
C VAL A 212 -1.47 -22.80 -5.37
N GLN A 213 -0.70 -23.62 -6.08
CA GLN A 213 -0.34 -24.97 -5.63
C GLN A 213 0.37 -25.01 -4.27
N ASN A 214 1.19 -23.98 -3.97
CA ASN A 214 1.94 -23.84 -2.71
C ASN A 214 1.24 -22.95 -1.69
N ILE A 215 0.05 -22.44 -1.98
CA ILE A 215 -0.74 -21.67 -1.02
C ILE A 215 -1.65 -22.64 -0.27
N PRO A 216 -1.59 -22.75 1.07
CA PRO A 216 -2.44 -23.67 1.84
C PRO A 216 -3.94 -23.50 1.58
N LEU A 217 -4.44 -22.27 1.44
CA LEU A 217 -5.84 -21.99 1.12
C LEU A 217 -6.22 -22.30 -0.35
N LYS A 218 -5.26 -22.70 -1.22
CA LYS A 218 -5.47 -23.14 -2.61
C LYS A 218 -6.21 -22.13 -3.50
N ARG A 219 -6.09 -20.85 -3.21
CA ARG A 219 -6.62 -19.76 -4.02
C ARG A 219 -5.82 -18.47 -3.88
N GLY A 220 -5.99 -17.55 -4.79
CA GLY A 220 -5.59 -16.16 -4.63
C GLY A 220 -6.54 -15.43 -3.66
N ALA A 221 -6.04 -14.36 -3.06
CA ALA A 221 -6.86 -13.44 -2.28
C ALA A 221 -7.54 -12.42 -3.20
N GLU A 222 -8.73 -11.96 -2.83
CA GLU A 222 -9.33 -10.77 -3.41
C GLU A 222 -8.74 -9.52 -2.73
N PRO A 223 -8.62 -8.37 -3.44
CA PRO A 223 -8.12 -7.13 -2.86
C PRO A 223 -8.84 -6.69 -1.59
N GLU A 224 -10.13 -6.99 -1.47
CA GLU A 224 -10.98 -6.69 -0.32
C GLU A 224 -10.53 -7.44 0.94
N GLU A 225 -9.96 -8.63 0.81
CA GLU A 225 -9.42 -9.41 1.93
C GLU A 225 -8.18 -8.73 2.53
N ILE A 226 -7.35 -8.11 1.68
CA ILE A 226 -6.20 -7.31 2.11
C ILE A 226 -6.66 -5.98 2.74
N ALA A 227 -7.68 -5.34 2.15
CA ALA A 227 -8.24 -4.09 2.65
C ALA A 227 -8.78 -4.22 4.08
N GLY A 228 -9.31 -5.39 4.46
CA GLY A 228 -9.71 -5.68 5.84
C GLY A 228 -8.57 -5.54 6.84
N ALA A 229 -7.39 -6.09 6.51
CA ALA A 229 -6.19 -5.99 7.33
C ALA A 229 -5.65 -4.55 7.37
N VAL A 230 -5.67 -3.82 6.24
CA VAL A 230 -5.29 -2.40 6.18
C VAL A 230 -6.17 -1.58 7.12
N ALA A 231 -7.49 -1.74 7.07
CA ALA A 231 -8.41 -1.02 7.95
C ALA A 231 -8.19 -1.36 9.43
N PHE A 232 -7.91 -2.63 9.76
CA PHE A 232 -7.56 -3.04 11.13
C PHE A 232 -6.28 -2.35 11.61
N LEU A 233 -5.19 -2.39 10.83
CA LEU A 233 -3.92 -1.76 11.21
C LEU A 233 -4.03 -0.23 11.34
N ALA A 234 -4.91 0.41 10.56
CA ALA A 234 -5.19 1.83 10.64
C ALA A 234 -6.03 2.21 11.87
N SER A 235 -6.81 1.29 12.43
CA SER A 235 -7.81 1.52 13.49
C SER A 235 -7.23 1.52 14.90
N ASP A 236 -8.04 1.93 15.88
CA ASP A 236 -7.71 1.83 17.31
C ASP A 236 -7.73 0.38 17.83
N ASP A 237 -8.29 -0.57 17.05
CA ASP A 237 -8.22 -2.01 17.38
C ASP A 237 -6.77 -2.53 17.30
N ALA A 238 -5.88 -1.84 16.56
CA ALA A 238 -4.45 -2.09 16.48
C ALA A 238 -3.62 -1.11 17.34
N SER A 239 -4.19 -0.48 18.37
CA SER A 239 -3.54 0.58 19.16
C SER A 239 -2.22 0.18 19.85
N TYR A 240 -2.00 -1.11 20.10
CA TYR A 240 -0.75 -1.63 20.68
C TYR A 240 0.17 -2.29 19.65
N MET A 241 -0.08 -2.06 18.34
CA MET A 241 0.72 -2.60 17.24
C MET A 241 1.52 -1.50 16.55
N THR A 242 2.85 -1.60 16.60
CA THR A 242 3.79 -0.83 15.78
C THR A 242 4.99 -1.71 15.44
N GLY A 243 5.60 -1.54 14.26
CA GLY A 243 6.69 -2.37 13.76
C GLY A 243 6.29 -3.80 13.35
N SER A 244 5.00 -4.11 13.31
CA SER A 244 4.48 -5.44 13.04
C SER A 244 4.30 -5.69 11.55
N PHE A 245 4.42 -6.97 11.17
CA PHE A 245 4.14 -7.49 9.82
C PHE A 245 2.89 -8.37 9.91
N MET A 246 1.81 -7.95 9.26
CA MET A 246 0.57 -8.70 9.19
C MET A 246 0.49 -9.43 7.86
N PHE A 247 0.71 -10.75 7.89
CA PHE A 247 0.61 -11.60 6.71
C PHE A 247 -0.86 -11.87 6.38
N VAL A 248 -1.21 -11.63 5.12
CA VAL A 248 -2.53 -11.94 4.53
C VAL A 248 -2.25 -12.69 3.23
N ASP A 249 -1.77 -13.92 3.36
CA ASP A 249 -1.09 -14.65 2.28
C ASP A 249 -1.62 -16.08 2.07
N GLY A 250 -2.74 -16.41 2.68
CA GLY A 250 -3.33 -17.75 2.58
C GLY A 250 -2.48 -18.88 3.16
N GLY A 251 -1.50 -18.54 4.03
CA GLY A 251 -0.57 -19.47 4.64
C GLY A 251 0.71 -19.70 3.83
N LEU A 252 0.94 -18.95 2.75
CA LEU A 252 2.12 -19.11 1.87
C LEU A 252 3.44 -19.08 2.65
N THR A 253 3.56 -18.24 3.67
CA THR A 253 4.80 -18.10 4.46
C THR A 253 4.84 -18.96 5.72
N ALA A 254 3.83 -19.78 5.97
CA ALA A 254 3.76 -20.67 7.14
C ALA A 254 4.41 -22.05 6.89
N ILE A 255 4.83 -22.32 5.64
CA ILE A 255 5.42 -23.59 5.18
C ILE A 255 6.82 -23.40 4.66
#